data_17a4d9b81e2693fcd6124801b702578b
#
_entry.id   17a4d9b81e2693fcd6124801b702578b
#
_cell.length_a   1.000
_cell.length_b   1.000
_cell.length_c   1.000
_cell.angle_alpha   90.00
_cell.angle_beta   90.00
_cell.angle_gamma   90.00
#
_symmetry.space_group_name_H-M   'P 1'
#
loop_
_entity.id
_entity.type
_entity.pdbx_description
1 polymer ?
#
loop_
_entity_poly.entity_id
_entity_poly.type
_entity_poly.pdbx_seq_one_letter_code
_entity_poly.pdbx_strand_id
1 'polypeptide(L)'
;LRVYNIHLQSIKISPDVNEIQEHVDAINQSKSQQVFARIRDAFKKQQQQAAILVNHKKECPYPVIICGDMNNSPFSYIYRNIKSDLYDCFEESGNGFGQTYKFKYYPARIDYIFASKKMKVKSFTTFAQFENSDHFPIMTRLSFAE
;
A
#
# COMPACT_ATOMS: atom_id res chain seq x y z
N LEU A 1 8.31 14.95 15.49
CA LEU A 1 7.97 13.88 14.58
C LEU A 1 6.47 13.58 14.66
N ARG A 2 5.81 13.42 13.49
CA ARG A 2 4.43 12.93 13.39
C ARG A 2 4.45 11.58 12.65
N VAL A 3 3.80 10.58 13.24
CA VAL A 3 3.64 9.25 12.62
C VAL A 3 2.17 9.04 12.32
N TYR A 4 1.87 8.67 11.07
CA TYR A 4 0.56 8.20 10.63
C TYR A 4 0.64 6.69 10.42
N ASN A 5 -0.21 5.95 11.09
CA ASN A 5 -0.45 4.53 10.81
C ASN A 5 -1.80 4.42 10.13
N ILE A 6 -1.83 3.90 8.90
CA ILE A 6 -3.02 3.90 8.06
C ILE A 6 -3.33 2.51 7.53
N HIS A 7 -4.61 2.27 7.32
CA HIS A 7 -5.09 1.10 6.57
C HIS A 7 -6.23 1.58 5.67
N LEU A 8 -5.97 1.65 4.36
CA LEU A 8 -6.98 2.07 3.39
C LEU A 8 -7.97 0.95 3.08
N GLN A 9 -9.13 1.34 2.56
CA GLN A 9 -10.19 0.40 2.18
C GLN A 9 -9.65 -0.75 1.32
N SER A 10 -9.85 -1.99 1.76
CA SER A 10 -9.51 -3.18 0.98
C SER A 10 -10.40 -3.30 -0.26
N ILE A 11 -9.80 -3.71 -1.38
CA ILE A 11 -10.50 -3.93 -2.65
C ILE A 11 -11.22 -5.29 -2.65
N LYS A 12 -10.81 -6.25 -1.79
CA LYS A 12 -11.41 -7.59 -1.64
C LYS A 12 -11.55 -8.36 -2.96
N ILE A 13 -10.52 -8.32 -3.81
CA ILE A 13 -10.50 -8.98 -5.13
C ILE A 13 -10.13 -10.47 -5.01
N SER A 14 -9.35 -10.85 -3.97
CA SER A 14 -8.74 -12.19 -3.90
C SER A 14 -9.73 -13.35 -3.99
N PRO A 15 -10.91 -13.35 -3.35
CA PRO A 15 -11.88 -14.43 -3.50
C PRO A 15 -12.43 -14.54 -4.94
N ASP A 16 -12.71 -13.38 -5.56
CA ASP A 16 -13.33 -13.33 -6.89
C ASP A 16 -12.35 -13.77 -8.00
N VAL A 17 -11.05 -13.43 -7.86
CA VAL A 17 -10.03 -13.86 -8.83
C VAL A 17 -9.81 -15.36 -8.76
N ASN A 18 -9.84 -15.97 -7.58
CA ASN A 18 -9.74 -17.42 -7.43
C ASN A 18 -10.95 -18.12 -8.05
N GLU A 19 -12.17 -17.62 -7.82
CA GLU A 19 -13.40 -18.16 -8.39
C GLU A 19 -13.45 -18.04 -9.92
N ILE A 20 -12.97 -16.91 -10.47
CA ILE A 20 -12.88 -16.66 -11.91
C ILE A 20 -11.90 -17.63 -12.58
N GLN A 21 -10.79 -18.00 -11.95
CA GLN A 21 -9.81 -18.91 -12.52
C GLN A 21 -10.23 -20.39 -12.46
N GLU A 22 -11.00 -20.78 -11.45
CA GLU A 22 -11.51 -22.14 -11.34
C GLU A 22 -12.66 -22.40 -12.31
N HIS A 23 -13.36 -21.35 -12.77
CA HIS A 23 -14.53 -21.44 -13.66
C HIS A 23 -14.51 -20.37 -14.75
N VAL A 24 -13.46 -20.38 -15.60
CA VAL A 24 -13.33 -19.44 -16.75
C VAL A 24 -14.57 -19.44 -17.66
N ASP A 25 -15.21 -20.60 -17.81
CA ASP A 25 -16.42 -20.78 -18.66
C ASP A 25 -17.72 -20.25 -18.02
N ALA A 26 -17.70 -19.86 -16.74
CA ALA A 26 -18.88 -19.41 -16.00
C ALA A 26 -18.89 -17.91 -15.67
N ILE A 27 -18.06 -17.10 -16.36
CA ILE A 27 -18.06 -15.64 -16.16
C ILE A 27 -19.36 -15.06 -16.72
N ASN A 28 -20.36 -14.97 -15.88
CA ASN A 28 -21.61 -14.31 -16.21
C ASN A 28 -21.40 -12.78 -16.18
N GLN A 29 -21.91 -12.07 -17.20
CA GLN A 29 -21.79 -10.61 -17.33
C GLN A 29 -22.20 -9.85 -16.04
N SER A 30 -23.17 -10.40 -15.28
CA SER A 30 -23.61 -9.81 -14.04
C SER A 30 -22.56 -9.89 -12.90
N LYS A 31 -21.79 -11.01 -12.80
CA LYS A 31 -20.72 -11.16 -11.81
C LYS A 31 -19.58 -10.17 -12.09
N SER A 32 -19.18 -10.03 -13.35
CA SER A 32 -18.16 -9.05 -13.76
C SER A 32 -18.56 -7.62 -13.40
N GLN A 33 -19.82 -7.25 -13.65
CA GLN A 33 -20.31 -5.91 -13.28
C GLN A 33 -20.29 -5.66 -11.77
N GLN A 34 -20.63 -6.67 -10.96
CA GLN A 34 -20.57 -6.57 -9.50
C GLN A 34 -19.14 -6.41 -8.98
N VAL A 35 -18.18 -7.14 -9.56
CA VAL A 35 -16.75 -7.00 -9.22
C VAL A 35 -16.26 -5.60 -9.57
N PHE A 36 -16.55 -5.11 -10.77
CA PHE A 36 -16.20 -3.75 -11.18
C PHE A 36 -16.82 -2.68 -10.28
N ALA A 37 -18.08 -2.85 -9.88
CA ALA A 37 -18.74 -1.91 -8.96
C ALA A 37 -18.02 -1.87 -7.60
N ARG A 38 -17.67 -3.03 -7.03
CA ARG A 38 -16.91 -3.13 -5.76
C ARG A 38 -15.54 -2.46 -5.85
N ILE A 39 -14.80 -2.73 -6.93
CA ILE A 39 -13.49 -2.11 -7.18
C ILE A 39 -13.62 -0.59 -7.26
N ARG A 40 -14.55 -0.09 -8.04
CA ARG A 40 -14.83 1.34 -8.20
C ARG A 40 -15.16 1.99 -6.86
N ASP A 41 -16.03 1.36 -6.06
CA ASP A 41 -16.46 1.90 -4.77
C ASP A 41 -15.34 1.86 -3.73
N ALA A 42 -14.48 0.83 -3.76
CA ALA A 42 -13.27 0.78 -2.94
C ALA A 42 -12.31 1.92 -3.31
N PHE A 43 -12.06 2.15 -4.61
CA PHE A 43 -11.20 3.26 -5.05
C PHE A 43 -11.75 4.63 -4.67
N LYS A 44 -13.06 4.85 -4.75
CA LYS A 44 -13.68 6.11 -4.28
C LYS A 44 -13.42 6.33 -2.79
N LYS A 45 -13.60 5.29 -1.96
CA LYS A 45 -13.32 5.37 -0.52
C LYS A 45 -11.84 5.63 -0.25
N GLN A 46 -10.93 4.93 -0.94
CA GLN A 46 -9.50 5.16 -0.82
C GLN A 46 -9.11 6.58 -1.20
N GLN A 47 -9.70 7.15 -2.24
CA GLN A 47 -9.49 8.55 -2.62
C GLN A 47 -9.87 9.52 -1.49
N GLN A 48 -11.03 9.31 -0.87
CA GLN A 48 -11.49 10.13 0.26
C GLN A 48 -10.55 10.00 1.46
N GLN A 49 -10.16 8.77 1.82
CA GLN A 49 -9.22 8.50 2.91
C GLN A 49 -7.85 9.12 2.65
N ALA A 50 -7.33 8.98 1.42
CA ALA A 50 -6.07 9.61 1.03
C ALA A 50 -6.13 11.14 1.08
N ALA A 51 -7.24 11.74 0.67
CA ALA A 51 -7.43 13.20 0.73
C ALA A 51 -7.40 13.72 2.17
N ILE A 52 -8.06 13.02 3.11
CA ILE A 52 -8.03 13.36 4.54
C ILE A 52 -6.58 13.34 5.05
N LEU A 53 -5.85 12.26 4.77
CA LEU A 53 -4.45 12.11 5.19
C LEU A 53 -3.56 13.21 4.61
N VAL A 54 -3.66 13.45 3.30
CA VAL A 54 -2.84 14.44 2.60
C VAL A 54 -3.11 15.85 3.11
N ASN A 55 -4.37 16.22 3.35
CA ASN A 55 -4.73 17.53 3.90
C ASN A 55 -4.17 17.69 5.31
N HIS A 56 -4.35 16.69 6.18
CA HIS A 56 -3.80 16.73 7.53
C HIS A 56 -2.26 16.79 7.55
N LYS A 57 -1.60 16.07 6.60
CA LYS A 57 -0.14 16.13 6.42
C LYS A 57 0.33 17.53 6.04
N LYS A 58 -0.38 18.23 5.15
CA LYS A 58 0.00 19.58 4.70
C LYS A 58 0.06 20.60 5.84
N GLU A 59 -0.78 20.45 6.83
CA GLU A 59 -0.84 21.35 8.00
C GLU A 59 0.15 20.93 9.10
N CYS A 60 0.87 19.81 8.92
CA CYS A 60 1.76 19.28 9.94
C CYS A 60 3.13 20.02 9.93
N PRO A 61 3.51 20.71 11.03
CA PRO A 61 4.79 21.44 11.09
C PRO A 61 5.98 20.52 11.36
N TYR A 62 5.75 19.24 11.64
CA TYR A 62 6.78 18.28 12.01
C TYR A 62 7.20 17.40 10.83
N PRO A 63 8.43 16.83 10.86
CA PRO A 63 8.76 15.73 9.98
C PRO A 63 7.75 14.60 10.11
N VAL A 64 7.40 13.97 9.00
CA VAL A 64 6.31 13.00 8.91
C VAL A 64 6.85 11.63 8.53
N ILE A 65 6.30 10.59 9.16
CA ILE A 65 6.35 9.19 8.70
C ILE A 65 4.91 8.74 8.45
N ILE A 66 4.67 8.06 7.32
CA ILE A 66 3.40 7.41 7.03
C ILE A 66 3.70 5.93 6.83
N CYS A 67 3.03 5.06 7.56
CA CYS A 67 3.20 3.61 7.42
C CYS A 67 1.84 2.90 7.44
N GLY A 68 1.79 1.74 6.79
CA GLY A 68 0.62 0.87 6.80
C GLY A 68 0.24 0.31 5.44
N ASP A 69 -0.88 -0.42 5.45
CA ASP A 69 -1.47 -1.04 4.28
C ASP A 69 -2.31 -0.04 3.49
N MET A 70 -1.89 0.24 2.26
CA MET A 70 -2.64 1.12 1.35
C MET A 70 -3.59 0.35 0.42
N ASN A 71 -3.54 -0.99 0.45
CA ASN A 71 -4.34 -1.84 -0.45
C ASN A 71 -4.23 -1.41 -1.93
N ASN A 72 -3.07 -0.88 -2.32
CA ASN A 72 -2.81 -0.34 -3.64
C ASN A 72 -1.36 -0.57 -4.07
N SER A 73 -1.15 -0.73 -5.38
CA SER A 73 0.19 -0.90 -5.94
C SER A 73 0.96 0.43 -6.00
N PRO A 74 2.32 0.40 -6.14
CA PRO A 74 3.14 1.60 -6.28
C PRO A 74 2.88 2.38 -7.59
N PHE A 75 2.15 1.80 -8.53
CA PHE A 75 1.76 2.45 -9.79
C PHE A 75 0.47 3.25 -9.70
N SER A 76 -0.26 3.13 -8.59
CA SER A 76 -1.58 3.74 -8.42
C SER A 76 -1.51 5.26 -8.22
N TYR A 77 -2.60 5.94 -8.56
CA TYR A 77 -2.78 7.35 -8.24
C TYR A 77 -2.76 7.60 -6.72
N ILE A 78 -3.36 6.70 -5.94
CA ILE A 78 -3.42 6.80 -4.48
C ILE A 78 -2.03 6.80 -3.87
N TYR A 79 -1.18 5.85 -4.29
CA TYR A 79 0.22 5.79 -3.86
C TYR A 79 0.96 7.10 -4.16
N ARG A 80 0.89 7.58 -5.40
CA ARG A 80 1.57 8.82 -5.81
C ARG A 80 1.09 10.03 -5.02
N ASN A 81 -0.21 10.11 -4.74
CA ASN A 81 -0.80 11.21 -3.99
C ASN A 81 -0.34 11.23 -2.52
N ILE A 82 -0.30 10.06 -1.86
CA ILE A 82 0.15 9.95 -0.47
C ILE A 82 1.68 10.14 -0.37
N LYS A 83 2.45 9.48 -1.24
CA LYS A 83 3.91 9.63 -1.30
C LYS A 83 4.29 11.10 -1.53
N SER A 84 3.73 11.74 -2.56
CA SER A 84 3.98 13.15 -2.87
C SER A 84 5.49 13.47 -2.83
N ASP A 85 5.92 14.31 -1.90
CA ASP A 85 7.29 14.75 -1.66
C ASP A 85 8.08 13.87 -0.68
N LEU A 86 7.49 12.80 -0.15
CA LEU A 86 8.14 11.89 0.78
C LEU A 86 9.05 10.89 0.05
N TYR A 87 10.05 10.37 0.76
CA TYR A 87 10.78 9.17 0.36
C TYR A 87 9.91 7.93 0.58
N ASP A 88 9.86 7.01 -0.37
CA ASP A 88 9.47 5.62 -0.13
C ASP A 88 10.71 4.88 0.40
N CYS A 89 10.67 4.42 1.64
CA CYS A 89 11.80 3.79 2.29
C CYS A 89 12.27 2.51 1.58
N PHE A 90 11.37 1.81 0.88
CA PHE A 90 11.76 0.68 0.04
C PHE A 90 12.53 1.14 -1.21
N GLU A 91 12.08 2.19 -1.89
CA GLU A 91 12.79 2.71 -3.08
C GLU A 91 14.20 3.22 -2.71
N GLU A 92 14.37 3.75 -1.50
CA GLU A 92 15.65 4.29 -1.04
C GLU A 92 16.66 3.21 -0.63
N SER A 93 16.24 2.09 -0.04
CA SER A 93 17.18 1.09 0.49
C SER A 93 16.64 -0.34 0.57
N GLY A 94 15.53 -0.63 -0.11
CA GLY A 94 14.99 -1.98 -0.26
C GLY A 94 15.67 -2.76 -1.38
N ASN A 95 15.46 -4.07 -1.38
CA ASN A 95 15.98 -4.98 -2.41
C ASN A 95 14.86 -5.85 -3.00
N GLY A 96 15.03 -6.24 -4.26
CA GLY A 96 14.11 -7.11 -4.97
C GLY A 96 12.80 -6.42 -5.34
N PHE A 97 11.69 -7.16 -5.30
CA PHE A 97 10.37 -6.67 -5.70
C PHE A 97 9.59 -6.00 -4.59
N GLY A 98 10.07 -6.05 -3.33
CA GLY A 98 9.41 -5.44 -2.19
C GLY A 98 8.06 -6.06 -1.85
N GLN A 99 7.88 -7.35 -2.12
CA GLN A 99 6.62 -8.04 -1.83
C GLN A 99 6.27 -7.91 -0.34
N THR A 100 5.06 -7.42 -0.05
CA THR A 100 4.53 -7.30 1.30
C THR A 100 3.26 -8.11 1.52
N TYR A 101 2.67 -8.65 0.48
CA TYR A 101 1.45 -9.44 0.54
C TYR A 101 1.59 -10.75 -0.24
N LYS A 102 1.12 -11.87 0.34
CA LYS A 102 1.13 -13.20 -0.27
C LYS A 102 0.08 -13.30 -1.36
N PHE A 103 0.36 -12.77 -2.52
CA PHE A 103 -0.51 -12.90 -3.68
C PHE A 103 0.05 -13.95 -4.64
N LYS A 104 -0.80 -14.88 -5.08
CA LYS A 104 -0.40 -16.06 -5.87
C LYS A 104 0.23 -15.70 -7.22
N TYR A 105 -0.18 -14.59 -7.83
CA TYR A 105 0.09 -14.31 -9.24
C TYR A 105 1.25 -13.38 -9.51
N TYR A 106 1.58 -12.50 -8.54
CA TYR A 106 2.72 -11.59 -8.65
C TYR A 106 3.15 -11.08 -7.25
N PRO A 107 4.39 -10.63 -7.11
CA PRO A 107 4.87 -10.07 -5.84
C PRO A 107 4.17 -8.73 -5.56
N ALA A 108 3.07 -8.77 -4.80
CA ALA A 108 2.29 -7.59 -4.46
C ALA A 108 2.96 -6.79 -3.34
N ARG A 109 3.17 -5.48 -3.57
CA ARG A 109 3.61 -4.51 -2.57
C ARG A 109 2.47 -3.54 -2.32
N ILE A 110 1.84 -3.65 -1.16
CA ILE A 110 0.67 -2.85 -0.74
C ILE A 110 0.87 -2.19 0.62
N ASP A 111 1.90 -2.61 1.36
CA ASP A 111 2.34 -1.99 2.62
C ASP A 111 3.54 -1.09 2.35
N TYR A 112 3.55 0.08 2.96
CA TYR A 112 4.55 1.11 2.72
C TYR A 112 5.01 1.78 4.00
N ILE A 113 6.24 2.31 3.96
CA ILE A 113 6.74 3.28 4.92
C ILE A 113 7.30 4.46 4.11
N PHE A 114 6.67 5.62 4.26
CA PHE A 114 7.14 6.88 3.70
C PHE A 114 7.74 7.76 4.79
N ALA A 115 8.77 8.51 4.46
CA ALA A 115 9.45 9.40 5.37
C ALA A 115 9.71 10.77 4.75
N SER A 116 9.62 11.83 5.55
CA SER A 116 9.99 13.19 5.13
C SER A 116 11.44 13.25 4.68
N LYS A 117 11.74 14.09 3.68
CA LYS A 117 13.11 14.34 3.16
C LYS A 117 14.08 14.90 4.21
N LYS A 118 13.60 15.33 5.37
CA LYS A 118 14.40 15.66 6.54
C LYS A 118 14.99 14.44 7.26
N MET A 119 14.66 13.25 6.77
CA MET A 119 15.15 11.97 7.30
C MET A 119 15.98 11.25 6.24
N LYS A 120 17.01 10.55 6.70
CA LYS A 120 17.84 9.64 5.90
C LYS A 120 17.39 8.22 6.13
N VAL A 121 17.05 7.50 5.07
CA VAL A 121 16.74 6.07 5.13
C VAL A 121 18.05 5.29 5.22
N LYS A 122 18.26 4.55 6.29
CA LYS A 122 19.47 3.76 6.54
C LYS A 122 19.37 2.32 6.06
N SER A 123 18.18 1.73 6.19
CA SER A 123 17.90 0.38 5.74
C SER A 123 16.39 0.15 5.63
N PHE A 124 16.05 -0.80 4.77
CA PHE A 124 14.69 -1.34 4.67
C PHE A 124 14.77 -2.87 4.66
N THR A 125 13.86 -3.54 5.35
CA THR A 125 13.78 -5.00 5.42
C THR A 125 12.34 -5.46 5.30
N THR A 126 12.11 -6.46 4.45
CA THR A 126 10.86 -7.24 4.42
C THR A 126 11.14 -8.61 5.05
N PHE A 127 10.34 -9.01 6.03
CA PHE A 127 10.47 -10.29 6.72
C PHE A 127 9.66 -11.38 6.01
N ALA A 128 10.14 -11.80 4.83
CA ALA A 128 9.45 -12.77 3.98
C ALA A 128 9.31 -14.18 4.59
N GLN A 129 10.11 -14.49 5.62
CA GLN A 129 10.05 -15.74 6.39
C GLN A 129 8.90 -15.77 7.41
N PHE A 130 8.17 -14.67 7.60
CA PHE A 130 7.04 -14.61 8.53
C PHE A 130 5.81 -15.29 7.90
N GLU A 131 5.38 -16.43 8.46
CA GLU A 131 4.34 -17.27 7.87
C GLU A 131 2.97 -17.13 8.53
N ASN A 132 2.88 -16.46 9.69
CA ASN A 132 1.66 -16.36 10.48
C ASN A 132 0.65 -15.31 9.97
N SER A 133 0.91 -14.70 8.80
CA SER A 133 0.05 -13.71 8.17
C SER A 133 0.16 -13.84 6.65
N ASP A 134 -0.83 -13.36 5.94
CA ASP A 134 -0.81 -13.12 4.49
C ASP A 134 -0.04 -11.84 4.12
N HIS A 135 0.30 -11.00 5.11
CA HIS A 135 1.23 -9.88 4.95
C HIS A 135 2.61 -10.21 5.54
N PHE A 136 3.66 -9.72 4.88
CA PHE A 136 5.02 -9.75 5.41
C PHE A 136 5.30 -8.45 6.17
N PRO A 137 5.75 -8.54 7.44
CA PRO A 137 6.18 -7.35 8.17
C PRO A 137 7.31 -6.62 7.45
N ILE A 138 7.26 -5.30 7.48
CA ILE A 138 8.30 -4.42 6.93
C ILE A 138 8.88 -3.54 8.02
N MET A 139 10.18 -3.24 7.93
CA MET A 139 10.89 -2.39 8.87
C MET A 139 11.83 -1.44 8.13
N THR A 140 11.92 -0.21 8.61
CA THR A 140 12.94 0.74 8.17
C THR A 140 13.69 1.32 9.34
N ARG A 141 14.96 1.67 9.13
CA ARG A 141 15.76 2.49 10.06
C ARG A 141 15.94 3.87 9.47
N LEU A 142 15.58 4.87 10.27
CA LEU A 142 15.66 6.28 9.89
C LEU A 142 16.57 7.04 10.85
N SER A 143 17.26 8.06 10.34
CA SER A 143 17.93 9.10 11.16
C SER A 143 17.48 10.46 10.66
N PHE A 144 17.52 11.49 11.51
CA PHE A 144 17.40 12.85 11.00
C PHE A 144 18.62 13.17 10.12
N ALA A 145 18.37 13.92 9.04
CA ALA A 145 19.45 14.52 8.28
C ALA A 145 20.09 15.63 9.14
N GLU A 146 21.43 15.66 9.17
CA GLU A 146 22.19 16.73 9.79
C GLU A 146 22.04 18.02 9.01
#